data_f3974cf1facfaf5dd30930a02da5982b
#
_entry.id   f3974cf1facfaf5dd30930a02da5982b
#
_cell.length_a   1.000
_cell.length_b   1.000
_cell.length_c   1.000
_cell.angle_alpha   90.00
_cell.angle_beta   90.00
_cell.angle_gamma   90.00
#
_symmetry.space_group_name_H-M   'P 1'
#
loop_
_entity.id
_entity.type
_entity.pdbx_description
1 polymer ?
#
loop_
_entity_poly.entity_id
_entity_poly.type
_entity_poly.pdbx_seq_one_letter_code
_entity_poly.pdbx_strand_id
1 'polypeptide(L)'
;MSDDECAELLLRALKCGATLLDVMGDAYDVSPQYQLAQSDTAIKKQKELIDKIHSLGGEVLMSSHTFKSTTLKENLMIAKAHIERGADVIKIVNNAPSGDEIPKYIDIIQKITAMTDKKLLFLVSGKGQIIRYIGPSFGVCMYLCVQDHGKLDTPEQPVLKKLKAVRDNILF
;
A
#
# COMPACT_ATOMS: atom_id res chain seq x y z
N MET A 1 5.20 -20.90 0.38
CA MET A 1 5.53 -20.27 1.68
C MET A 1 4.22 -20.00 2.37
N SER A 2 4.06 -20.46 3.60
CA SER A 2 2.87 -20.20 4.40
C SER A 2 2.89 -18.78 4.99
N ASP A 3 1.75 -18.31 5.50
CA ASP A 3 1.67 -17.00 6.17
C ASP A 3 2.54 -16.95 7.43
N ASP A 4 2.65 -18.06 8.16
CA ASP A 4 3.51 -18.15 9.34
C ASP A 4 5.00 -18.08 8.95
N GLU A 5 5.42 -18.72 7.86
CA GLU A 5 6.78 -18.58 7.32
C GLU A 5 7.06 -17.14 6.86
N CYS A 6 6.07 -16.48 6.23
CA CYS A 6 6.18 -15.06 5.85
C CYS A 6 6.37 -14.18 7.10
N ALA A 7 5.55 -14.40 8.14
CA ALA A 7 5.66 -13.65 9.40
C ALA A 7 7.05 -13.82 10.05
N GLU A 8 7.58 -15.03 10.08
CA GLU A 8 8.94 -15.29 10.59
C GLU A 8 10.01 -14.54 9.79
N LEU A 9 9.89 -14.50 8.44
CA LEU A 9 10.82 -13.76 7.60
C LEU A 9 10.75 -12.25 7.85
N LEU A 10 9.56 -11.68 8.04
CA LEU A 10 9.39 -10.27 8.40
C LEU A 10 10.07 -9.96 9.74
N LEU A 11 9.86 -10.79 10.76
CA LEU A 11 10.50 -10.62 12.07
C LEU A 11 12.03 -10.79 12.00
N ARG A 12 12.54 -11.64 11.12
CA ARG A 12 13.99 -11.77 10.86
C ARG A 12 14.53 -10.52 10.16
N ALA A 13 13.81 -10.00 9.15
CA ALA A 13 14.21 -8.77 8.46
C ALA A 13 14.34 -7.60 9.45
N LEU A 14 13.40 -7.48 10.39
CA LEU A 14 13.45 -6.48 11.45
C LEU A 14 14.72 -6.61 12.32
N LYS A 15 15.06 -7.84 12.74
CA LYS A 15 16.31 -8.11 13.47
C LYS A 15 17.58 -7.81 12.65
N CYS A 16 17.48 -7.81 11.33
CA CYS A 16 18.56 -7.44 10.42
C CYS A 16 18.59 -5.95 10.07
N GLY A 17 17.76 -5.13 10.72
CA GLY A 17 17.78 -3.67 10.57
C GLY A 17 16.70 -3.09 9.64
N ALA A 18 15.74 -3.89 9.18
CA ALA A 18 14.55 -3.33 8.53
C ALA A 18 13.74 -2.52 9.55
N THR A 19 13.17 -1.40 9.13
CA THR A 19 12.39 -0.50 10.00
C THR A 19 10.91 -0.46 9.62
N LEU A 20 10.57 -0.76 8.37
CA LEU A 20 9.22 -0.79 7.84
C LEU A 20 8.97 -2.13 7.15
N LEU A 21 7.93 -2.84 7.57
CA LEU A 21 7.58 -4.17 7.08
C LEU A 21 6.23 -4.15 6.36
N ASP A 22 6.15 -4.77 5.18
CA ASP A 22 4.89 -4.89 4.40
C ASP A 22 4.12 -6.13 4.86
N VAL A 23 3.04 -5.94 5.59
CA VAL A 23 2.09 -6.99 5.99
C VAL A 23 0.93 -6.99 5.00
N MET A 24 0.75 -8.12 4.31
CA MET A 24 -0.33 -8.27 3.33
C MET A 24 -1.70 -8.22 4.01
N GLY A 25 -2.63 -7.45 3.43
CA GLY A 25 -3.98 -7.29 3.97
C GLY A 25 -4.82 -8.58 3.98
N ASP A 26 -4.47 -9.55 3.14
CA ASP A 26 -5.12 -10.87 3.04
C ASP A 26 -4.40 -11.98 3.81
N ALA A 27 -3.27 -11.69 4.48
CA ALA A 27 -2.54 -12.69 5.26
C ALA A 27 -3.47 -13.44 6.22
N TYR A 28 -3.30 -14.76 6.30
CA TYR A 28 -4.07 -15.70 7.10
C TYR A 28 -5.54 -15.91 6.68
N ASP A 29 -6.02 -15.32 5.58
CA ASP A 29 -7.39 -15.52 5.11
C ASP A 29 -7.45 -16.41 3.88
N VAL A 30 -8.35 -17.38 3.91
CA VAL A 30 -8.58 -18.31 2.79
C VAL A 30 -9.54 -17.76 1.73
N SER A 31 -10.27 -16.70 2.02
CA SER A 31 -11.27 -16.09 1.14
C SER A 31 -11.28 -14.56 1.24
N PRO A 32 -10.14 -13.90 0.94
CA PRO A 32 -10.04 -12.45 1.09
C PRO A 32 -10.84 -11.72 0.00
N GLN A 33 -11.33 -10.51 0.35
CA GLN A 33 -11.90 -9.57 -0.61
C GLN A 33 -11.00 -8.35 -0.74
N TYR A 34 -10.73 -7.88 -1.96
CA TYR A 34 -9.84 -6.74 -2.21
C TYR A 34 -8.43 -6.94 -1.63
N GLN A 35 -7.97 -8.17 -1.57
CA GLN A 35 -6.76 -8.55 -0.83
C GLN A 35 -6.81 -8.01 0.61
N LEU A 36 -7.92 -8.26 1.28
CA LEU A 36 -8.19 -7.87 2.65
C LEU A 36 -8.90 -9.00 3.38
N ALA A 37 -8.33 -9.47 4.47
CA ALA A 37 -8.90 -10.54 5.28
C ALA A 37 -10.28 -10.16 5.85
N GLN A 38 -11.20 -11.11 5.83
CA GLN A 38 -12.58 -10.95 6.30
C GLN A 38 -12.86 -11.77 7.56
N SER A 39 -12.12 -12.86 7.80
CA SER A 39 -12.35 -13.72 8.95
C SER A 39 -11.77 -13.14 10.24
N ASP A 40 -12.49 -13.23 11.34
CA ASP A 40 -12.05 -12.76 12.65
C ASP A 40 -10.73 -13.42 13.08
N THR A 41 -10.55 -14.70 12.74
CA THR A 41 -9.31 -15.43 13.04
C THR A 41 -8.11 -14.85 12.32
N ALA A 42 -8.23 -14.53 11.01
CA ALA A 42 -7.16 -13.92 10.24
C ALA A 42 -6.86 -12.50 10.75
N ILE A 43 -7.90 -11.70 11.00
CA ILE A 43 -7.77 -10.35 11.56
C ILE A 43 -7.03 -10.37 12.90
N LYS A 44 -7.38 -11.32 13.79
CA LYS A 44 -6.69 -11.49 15.08
C LYS A 44 -5.20 -11.80 14.89
N LYS A 45 -4.87 -12.77 14.04
CA LYS A 45 -3.46 -13.13 13.74
C LYS A 45 -2.67 -11.96 13.15
N GLN A 46 -3.28 -11.18 12.25
CA GLN A 46 -2.66 -9.98 11.70
C GLN A 46 -2.33 -8.97 12.80
N LYS A 47 -3.28 -8.69 13.71
CA LYS A 47 -3.05 -7.78 14.84
C LYS A 47 -1.93 -8.29 15.75
N GLU A 48 -1.93 -9.57 16.09
CA GLU A 48 -0.87 -10.19 16.90
C GLU A 48 0.53 -10.04 16.25
N LEU A 49 0.62 -10.22 14.92
CA LEU A 49 1.87 -9.99 14.17
C LEU A 49 2.28 -8.52 14.20
N ILE A 50 1.34 -7.59 13.97
CA ILE A 50 1.58 -6.15 13.97
C ILE A 50 2.04 -5.68 15.36
N ASP A 51 1.37 -6.11 16.42
CA ASP A 51 1.75 -5.81 17.81
C ASP A 51 3.17 -6.33 18.10
N LYS A 52 3.51 -7.50 17.58
CA LYS A 52 4.86 -8.06 17.72
C LYS A 52 5.91 -7.22 17.01
N ILE A 53 5.63 -6.77 15.77
CA ILE A 53 6.51 -5.88 15.01
C ILE A 53 6.73 -4.57 15.78
N HIS A 54 5.67 -3.94 16.27
CA HIS A 54 5.73 -2.71 17.06
C HIS A 54 6.53 -2.90 18.37
N SER A 55 6.33 -4.02 19.07
CA SER A 55 7.07 -4.32 20.31
C SER A 55 8.58 -4.45 20.09
N LEU A 56 9.00 -4.72 18.85
CA LEU A 56 10.41 -4.80 18.43
C LEU A 56 10.92 -3.50 17.79
N GLY A 57 10.12 -2.42 17.80
CA GLY A 57 10.49 -1.11 17.29
C GLY A 57 10.35 -0.92 15.78
N GLY A 58 9.65 -1.83 15.09
CA GLY A 58 9.34 -1.70 13.66
C GLY A 58 8.06 -0.94 13.38
N GLU A 59 7.92 -0.40 12.18
CA GLU A 59 6.67 0.15 11.61
C GLU A 59 6.05 -0.86 10.62
N VAL A 60 4.73 -0.78 10.44
CA VAL A 60 3.97 -1.64 9.55
C VAL A 60 3.35 -0.85 8.40
N LEU A 61 3.70 -1.21 7.19
CA LEU A 61 2.95 -0.89 6.00
C LEU A 61 1.99 -2.05 5.73
N MET A 62 0.68 -1.80 5.75
CA MET A 62 -0.30 -2.83 5.40
C MET A 62 -0.79 -2.63 3.97
N SER A 63 -0.74 -3.68 3.14
CA SER A 63 -1.00 -3.57 1.72
C SER A 63 -2.20 -4.38 1.24
N SER A 64 -3.02 -3.76 0.38
CA SER A 64 -4.10 -4.40 -0.37
C SER A 64 -3.99 -4.06 -1.86
N HIS A 65 -4.03 -5.08 -2.72
CA HIS A 65 -4.00 -4.94 -4.17
C HIS A 65 -5.33 -5.39 -4.75
N THR A 66 -6.11 -4.45 -5.26
CA THR A 66 -7.47 -4.75 -5.73
C THR A 66 -7.51 -5.33 -7.14
N PHE A 67 -6.45 -5.10 -7.94
CA PHE A 67 -6.32 -5.50 -9.34
C PHE A 67 -7.46 -5.04 -10.26
N LYS A 68 -8.37 -4.21 -9.76
CA LYS A 68 -9.52 -3.66 -10.47
C LYS A 68 -9.75 -2.20 -10.10
N SER A 69 -10.62 -1.54 -10.86
CA SER A 69 -11.14 -0.24 -10.48
C SER A 69 -12.06 -0.38 -9.28
N THR A 70 -11.88 0.48 -8.28
CA THR A 70 -12.66 0.51 -7.06
C THR A 70 -13.29 1.87 -6.82
N THR A 71 -14.37 1.88 -6.06
CA THR A 71 -15.11 3.07 -5.65
C THR A 71 -14.46 3.76 -4.46
N LEU A 72 -14.84 4.99 -4.19
CA LEU A 72 -14.47 5.70 -2.95
C LEU A 72 -14.83 4.89 -1.69
N LYS A 73 -16.06 4.33 -1.65
CA LYS A 73 -16.53 3.56 -0.50
C LYS A 73 -15.65 2.34 -0.22
N GLU A 74 -15.25 1.61 -1.26
CA GLU A 74 -14.37 0.44 -1.13
C GLU A 74 -12.98 0.84 -0.64
N ASN A 75 -12.39 1.91 -1.17
CA ASN A 75 -11.09 2.39 -0.71
C ASN A 75 -11.11 2.89 0.73
N LEU A 76 -12.15 3.60 1.15
CA LEU A 76 -12.33 4.03 2.54
C LEU A 76 -12.51 2.84 3.49
N MET A 77 -13.21 1.79 3.06
CA MET A 77 -13.34 0.55 3.82
C MET A 77 -11.99 -0.13 4.03
N ILE A 78 -11.19 -0.27 2.97
CA ILE A 78 -9.84 -0.84 3.04
C ILE A 78 -8.95 -0.02 3.98
N ALA A 79 -8.93 1.30 3.80
CA ALA A 79 -8.12 2.20 4.63
C ALA A 79 -8.48 2.10 6.12
N LYS A 80 -9.77 2.11 6.44
CA LYS A 80 -10.25 1.93 7.83
C LYS A 80 -9.82 0.59 8.42
N ALA A 81 -9.94 -0.50 7.65
CA ALA A 81 -9.51 -1.81 8.11
C ALA A 81 -8.01 -1.87 8.40
N HIS A 82 -7.17 -1.25 7.56
CA HIS A 82 -5.72 -1.15 7.81
C HIS A 82 -5.42 -0.38 9.10
N ILE A 83 -6.11 0.76 9.32
CA ILE A 83 -5.98 1.57 10.55
C ILE A 83 -6.37 0.75 11.79
N GLU A 84 -7.53 0.09 11.75
CA GLU A 84 -8.06 -0.73 12.85
C GLU A 84 -7.18 -1.94 13.19
N ARG A 85 -6.37 -2.40 12.25
CA ARG A 85 -5.41 -3.48 12.45
C ARG A 85 -4.06 -2.99 12.98
N GLY A 86 -3.81 -1.67 12.99
CA GLY A 86 -2.60 -1.08 13.56
C GLY A 86 -1.55 -0.66 12.53
N ALA A 87 -1.89 -0.53 11.25
CA ALA A 87 -0.96 -0.06 10.23
C ALA A 87 -0.45 1.37 10.52
N ASP A 88 0.83 1.62 10.26
CA ASP A 88 1.45 2.94 10.28
C ASP A 88 1.41 3.60 8.90
N VAL A 89 1.49 2.77 7.87
CA VAL A 89 1.34 3.17 6.47
C VAL A 89 0.24 2.33 5.82
N ILE A 90 -0.76 3.01 5.27
CA ILE A 90 -1.84 2.39 4.49
C ILE A 90 -1.36 2.28 3.05
N LYS A 91 -1.29 1.07 2.48
CA LYS A 91 -0.98 0.89 1.06
C LYS A 91 -2.16 0.29 0.33
N ILE A 92 -2.64 1.00 -0.70
CA ILE A 92 -3.72 0.54 -1.57
C ILE A 92 -3.26 0.63 -3.02
N VAL A 93 -3.40 -0.46 -3.76
CA VAL A 93 -3.07 -0.53 -5.19
C VAL A 93 -4.34 -0.84 -5.97
N ASN A 94 -4.73 0.09 -6.83
CA ASN A 94 -5.87 -0.04 -7.73
C ASN A 94 -5.41 -0.24 -9.18
N ASN A 95 -6.36 -0.52 -10.06
CA ASN A 95 -6.16 -0.52 -11.50
C ASN A 95 -7.19 0.39 -12.18
N ALA A 96 -6.74 1.26 -13.08
CA ALA A 96 -7.61 2.11 -13.89
C ALA A 96 -7.66 1.59 -15.33
N PRO A 97 -8.81 1.08 -15.80
CA PRO A 97 -8.98 0.67 -17.20
C PRO A 97 -9.00 1.87 -18.16
N SER A 98 -9.36 3.08 -17.68
CA SER A 98 -9.42 4.32 -18.46
C SER A 98 -8.72 5.47 -17.73
N GLY A 99 -8.19 6.44 -18.50
CA GLY A 99 -7.64 7.70 -17.97
C GLY A 99 -8.71 8.61 -17.34
N ASP A 100 -9.97 8.44 -17.71
CA ASP A 100 -11.10 9.20 -17.16
C ASP A 100 -11.32 8.94 -15.65
N GLU A 101 -10.71 7.87 -15.12
CA GLU A 101 -10.78 7.54 -13.71
C GLU A 101 -9.76 8.29 -12.83
N ILE A 102 -8.80 8.99 -13.43
CA ILE A 102 -7.75 9.70 -12.68
C ILE A 102 -8.32 10.70 -11.66
N PRO A 103 -9.31 11.57 -12.00
CA PRO A 103 -9.89 12.49 -11.03
C PRO A 103 -10.52 11.79 -9.84
N LYS A 104 -11.15 10.63 -10.04
CA LYS A 104 -11.70 9.81 -8.96
C LYS A 104 -10.61 9.37 -7.99
N TYR A 105 -9.45 8.93 -8.47
CA TYR A 105 -8.37 8.48 -7.59
C TYR A 105 -7.71 9.63 -6.82
N ILE A 106 -7.63 10.82 -7.42
CA ILE A 106 -7.19 12.03 -6.72
C ILE A 106 -8.15 12.35 -5.56
N ASP A 107 -9.47 12.34 -5.81
CA ASP A 107 -10.50 12.54 -4.78
C ASP A 107 -10.40 11.48 -3.65
N ILE A 108 -10.17 10.21 -4.01
CA ILE A 108 -9.98 9.13 -3.04
C ILE A 108 -8.75 9.39 -2.14
N ILE A 109 -7.61 9.75 -2.73
CA ILE A 109 -6.39 10.07 -1.99
C ILE A 109 -6.66 11.19 -0.99
N GLN A 110 -7.23 12.30 -1.44
CA GLN A 110 -7.53 13.46 -0.60
C GLN A 110 -8.51 13.11 0.54
N LYS A 111 -9.50 12.28 0.29
CA LYS A 111 -10.46 11.85 1.33
C LYS A 111 -9.84 10.90 2.35
N ILE A 112 -8.95 10.00 1.93
CA ILE A 112 -8.24 9.13 2.87
C ILE A 112 -7.29 9.96 3.73
N THR A 113 -6.50 10.86 3.14
CA THR A 113 -5.57 11.72 3.88
C THR A 113 -6.27 12.68 4.84
N ALA A 114 -7.46 13.16 4.49
CA ALA A 114 -8.28 13.99 5.39
C ALA A 114 -8.92 13.18 6.55
N MET A 115 -9.04 11.87 6.42
CA MET A 115 -9.69 10.99 7.41
C MET A 115 -8.75 10.57 8.55
N THR A 116 -7.43 10.60 8.35
CA THR A 116 -6.46 10.04 9.28
C THR A 116 -5.09 10.70 9.16
N ASP A 117 -4.33 10.71 10.26
CA ASP A 117 -2.93 11.13 10.29
C ASP A 117 -1.96 10.02 9.87
N LYS A 118 -2.46 8.80 9.59
CA LYS A 118 -1.63 7.72 9.09
C LYS A 118 -1.11 8.02 7.69
N LYS A 119 0.12 7.62 7.41
CA LYS A 119 0.75 7.77 6.09
C LYS A 119 0.00 6.95 5.04
N LEU A 120 -0.15 7.49 3.84
CA LEU A 120 -0.81 6.82 2.71
C LEU A 120 0.16 6.58 1.56
N LEU A 121 0.28 5.34 1.11
CA LEU A 121 0.87 4.95 -0.17
C LEU A 121 -0.25 4.47 -1.10
N PHE A 122 -0.67 5.33 -2.03
CA PHE A 122 -1.73 5.01 -2.97
C PHE A 122 -1.17 4.88 -4.38
N LEU A 123 -1.38 3.74 -4.99
CA LEU A 123 -0.83 3.41 -6.31
C LEU A 123 -1.94 3.01 -7.27
N VAL A 124 -1.78 3.38 -8.53
CA VAL A 124 -2.72 2.99 -9.58
C VAL A 124 -1.92 2.41 -10.75
N SER A 125 -2.39 1.28 -11.27
CA SER A 125 -1.86 0.61 -12.46
C SER A 125 -2.73 0.91 -13.68
N GLY A 126 -2.36 0.38 -14.84
CA GLY A 126 -3.08 0.59 -16.09
C GLY A 126 -3.03 2.04 -16.54
N LYS A 127 -4.14 2.58 -17.03
CA LYS A 127 -4.23 3.97 -17.55
C LYS A 127 -4.11 5.04 -16.47
N GLY A 128 -4.17 4.66 -15.19
CA GLY A 128 -4.00 5.56 -14.04
C GLY A 128 -2.57 5.65 -13.51
N GLN A 129 -1.58 5.04 -14.18
CA GLN A 129 -0.17 5.00 -13.71
C GLN A 129 0.44 6.39 -13.42
N ILE A 130 -0.12 7.47 -13.99
CA ILE A 130 0.33 8.85 -13.71
C ILE A 130 0.27 9.18 -12.21
N ILE A 131 -0.66 8.58 -11.46
CA ILE A 131 -0.78 8.76 -10.01
C ILE A 131 0.51 8.35 -9.28
N ARG A 132 1.28 7.40 -9.82
CA ARG A 132 2.57 6.99 -9.25
C ARG A 132 3.64 8.10 -9.33
N TYR A 133 3.46 9.08 -10.22
CA TYR A 133 4.37 10.21 -10.41
C TYR A 133 3.92 11.46 -9.64
N ILE A 134 2.62 11.73 -9.65
CA ILE A 134 2.08 12.97 -9.08
C ILE A 134 1.38 12.78 -7.72
N GLY A 135 1.20 11.54 -7.26
CA GLY A 135 0.51 11.21 -6.02
C GLY A 135 0.97 12.01 -4.79
N PRO A 136 2.28 12.22 -4.58
CA PRO A 136 2.75 13.03 -3.45
C PRO A 136 2.24 14.46 -3.43
N SER A 137 1.91 15.06 -4.57
CA SER A 137 1.23 16.39 -4.63
C SER A 137 -0.18 16.38 -4.03
N PHE A 138 -0.75 15.20 -3.80
CA PHE A 138 -2.11 15.02 -3.26
C PHE A 138 -2.14 14.33 -1.89
N GLY A 139 -0.96 14.08 -1.29
CA GLY A 139 -0.87 13.51 0.06
C GLY A 139 -0.35 12.07 0.14
N VAL A 140 0.10 11.47 -0.97
CA VAL A 140 0.80 10.19 -0.93
C VAL A 140 2.19 10.38 -0.31
N CYS A 141 2.57 9.54 0.66
CA CYS A 141 3.73 9.77 1.51
C CYS A 141 5.08 9.40 0.87
N MET A 142 5.08 8.57 -0.17
CA MET A 142 6.32 8.10 -0.79
C MET A 142 6.13 7.66 -2.24
N TYR A 143 7.23 7.56 -2.96
CA TYR A 143 7.30 6.96 -4.28
C TYR A 143 7.76 5.49 -4.17
N LEU A 144 7.17 4.62 -4.97
CA LEU A 144 7.64 3.25 -5.16
C LEU A 144 8.23 3.12 -6.57
N CYS A 145 9.54 2.99 -6.65
CA CYS A 145 10.31 3.05 -7.89
C CYS A 145 11.20 1.83 -8.06
N VAL A 146 11.63 1.59 -9.29
CA VAL A 146 12.71 0.64 -9.62
C VAL A 146 13.93 1.40 -10.12
N GLN A 147 15.12 0.80 -9.97
CA GLN A 147 16.35 1.33 -10.56
C GLN A 147 16.27 1.25 -12.09
N ASP A 148 16.00 0.05 -12.58
CA ASP A 148 15.73 -0.30 -13.97
C ASP A 148 14.71 -1.42 -13.99
N HIS A 149 13.98 -1.60 -15.11
CA HIS A 149 13.01 -2.68 -15.23
C HIS A 149 13.70 -4.04 -15.44
N GLY A 150 13.45 -4.97 -14.52
CA GLY A 150 13.80 -6.37 -14.62
C GLY A 150 12.62 -7.25 -15.08
N LYS A 151 12.85 -8.58 -15.14
CA LYS A 151 11.81 -9.53 -15.57
C LYS A 151 10.64 -9.70 -14.59
N LEU A 152 10.84 -9.36 -13.32
CA LEU A 152 9.87 -9.57 -12.24
C LEU A 152 9.24 -8.26 -11.75
N ASP A 153 9.64 -7.12 -12.32
CA ASP A 153 9.13 -5.83 -11.89
C ASP A 153 7.74 -5.54 -12.47
N THR A 154 6.94 -4.80 -11.73
CA THR A 154 5.67 -4.26 -12.21
C THR A 154 5.95 -3.19 -13.27
N PRO A 155 5.49 -3.36 -14.53
CA PRO A 155 5.82 -2.43 -15.63
C PRO A 155 5.45 -0.98 -15.37
N GLU A 156 4.43 -0.74 -14.54
CA GLU A 156 3.96 0.61 -14.19
C GLU A 156 4.80 1.28 -13.10
N GLN A 157 5.73 0.58 -12.47
CA GLN A 157 6.63 1.22 -11.50
C GLN A 157 7.54 2.22 -12.22
N PRO A 158 7.63 3.47 -11.74
CA PRO A 158 8.53 4.46 -12.36
C PRO A 158 9.99 4.05 -12.19
N VAL A 159 10.79 4.29 -13.22
CA VAL A 159 12.25 4.28 -13.08
C VAL A 159 12.67 5.50 -12.27
N LEU A 160 13.46 5.31 -11.21
CA LEU A 160 13.85 6.34 -10.26
C LEU A 160 14.41 7.60 -10.93
N LYS A 161 15.30 7.44 -11.91
CA LYS A 161 15.88 8.57 -12.65
C LYS A 161 14.83 9.42 -13.39
N LYS A 162 13.85 8.74 -14.01
CA LYS A 162 12.74 9.41 -14.73
C LYS A 162 11.80 10.11 -13.77
N LEU A 163 11.45 9.43 -12.66
CA LEU A 163 10.61 10.01 -11.63
C LEU A 163 11.25 11.24 -10.99
N LYS A 164 12.55 11.18 -10.68
CA LYS A 164 13.27 12.31 -10.12
C LYS A 164 13.19 13.53 -11.03
N ALA A 165 13.35 13.34 -12.35
CA ALA A 165 13.20 14.42 -13.32
C ALA A 165 11.78 15.04 -13.30
N VAL A 166 10.72 14.24 -13.15
CA VAL A 166 9.35 14.74 -13.01
C VAL A 166 9.20 15.52 -11.70
N ARG A 167 9.60 14.94 -10.57
CA ARG A 167 9.50 15.57 -9.24
C ARG A 167 10.22 16.91 -9.20
N ASP A 168 11.44 16.98 -9.73
CA ASP A 168 12.27 18.18 -9.66
C ASP A 168 11.73 19.34 -10.55
N ASN A 169 10.75 19.06 -11.42
CA ASN A 169 10.02 20.05 -12.23
C ASN A 169 8.61 20.36 -11.71
N ILE A 170 8.13 19.67 -10.66
CA ILE A 170 6.88 20.02 -9.97
C ILE A 170 7.27 20.90 -8.78
N LEU A 171 6.80 22.14 -8.78
CA LEU A 171 6.97 23.04 -7.64
C LEU A 171 5.99 22.64 -6.53
N PHE A 172 6.49 22.34 -5.36
CA PHE A 172 5.74 22.05 -4.15
C PHE A 172 5.78 23.25 -3.21
#